data_eb80bcc97f61b67d1d413462eabba07c
#
_entry.id   eb80bcc97f61b67d1d413462eabba07c
#
_cell.length_a   1.000
_cell.length_b   1.000
_cell.length_c   1.000
_cell.angle_alpha   90.00
_cell.angle_beta   90.00
_cell.angle_gamma   90.00
#
_symmetry.space_group_name_H-M   'P 1'
#
loop_
_entity.id
_entity.type
_entity.pdbx_description
1 polymer ?
#
loop_
_entity_poly.entity_id
_entity_poly.type
_entity_poly.pdbx_seq_one_letter_code
_entity_poly.pdbx_strand_id
1 'polypeptide(L)'
;MKPKVLLGCPVYDGKDYIIERFIDRIKNLTYENYDILLVDNSKTNDFAKKIKSLGINVVKLKWDENSKKRLVISRNYIRDYVLENGYDYFFSLECDLVPPRDIIEKLLAHKKKVVGGWYYICAIPYIRPCLAREWTLVNMQFAFKEELFEKMAKTKLMKVLQGSFGCCIIHRDILEQIRFKTYITMPHPEDTWFYLDCEKKGIEVYVDTDLLIPHFQDYKWDELVKKNKIEDLKQMKHKEDEFKYEVVDIN
;
A
#
# COMPACT_ATOMS: atom_id res chain seq x y z
N MET A 1 2.46 -15.12 -22.87
CA MET A 1 3.49 -15.07 -21.81
C MET A 1 2.81 -14.71 -20.49
N LYS A 2 3.35 -15.18 -19.35
CA LYS A 2 2.85 -14.73 -18.03
C LYS A 2 3.25 -13.25 -17.84
N PRO A 3 2.38 -12.36 -17.32
CA PRO A 3 2.72 -10.96 -17.05
C PRO A 3 3.96 -10.82 -16.16
N LYS A 4 4.80 -9.81 -16.41
CA LYS A 4 5.94 -9.48 -15.55
C LYS A 4 5.49 -8.59 -14.40
N VAL A 5 5.70 -9.03 -13.16
CA VAL A 5 5.21 -8.36 -11.95
C VAL A 5 6.37 -7.83 -11.12
N LEU A 6 6.33 -6.56 -10.71
CA LEU A 6 7.20 -6.05 -9.66
C LEU A 6 6.45 -6.06 -8.32
N LEU A 7 6.90 -6.89 -7.37
CA LEU A 7 6.53 -6.73 -5.97
C LEU A 7 7.32 -5.56 -5.39
N GLY A 8 6.65 -4.49 -5.05
CA GLY A 8 7.26 -3.29 -4.50
C GLY A 8 6.72 -2.94 -3.12
N CYS A 9 7.61 -2.62 -2.18
CA CYS A 9 7.22 -2.29 -0.82
C CYS A 9 8.07 -1.15 -0.26
N PRO A 10 7.47 -0.01 0.15
CA PRO A 10 8.12 0.93 1.04
C PRO A 10 8.34 0.29 2.41
N VAL A 11 9.57 0.39 2.93
CA VAL A 11 9.94 -0.17 4.24
C VAL A 11 10.64 0.86 5.10
N TYR A 12 10.64 0.66 6.42
CA TYR A 12 11.40 1.46 7.37
C TYR A 12 11.70 0.66 8.65
N ASP A 13 12.67 1.10 9.43
CA ASP A 13 13.19 0.42 10.62
C ASP A 13 12.15 0.11 11.72
N GLY A 14 11.06 0.88 11.79
CA GLY A 14 9.92 0.56 12.66
C GLY A 14 9.21 -0.75 12.33
N LYS A 15 9.54 -1.39 11.20
CA LYS A 15 9.01 -2.71 10.80
C LYS A 15 10.02 -3.85 10.99
N ASP A 16 11.10 -3.61 11.76
CA ASP A 16 12.14 -4.60 12.00
C ASP A 16 11.60 -5.90 12.65
N TYR A 17 10.55 -5.79 13.46
CA TYR A 17 9.91 -6.91 14.17
C TYR A 17 9.29 -7.98 13.23
N ILE A 18 9.02 -7.64 11.97
CA ILE A 18 8.32 -8.53 11.01
C ILE A 18 9.10 -8.75 9.71
N ILE A 19 10.14 -7.95 9.44
CA ILE A 19 10.78 -7.90 8.13
C ILE A 19 11.35 -9.26 7.66
N GLU A 20 11.92 -10.06 8.55
CA GLU A 20 12.49 -11.37 8.19
C GLU A 20 11.40 -12.36 7.74
N ARG A 21 10.28 -12.38 8.47
CA ARG A 21 9.12 -13.21 8.12
C ARG A 21 8.50 -12.75 6.79
N PHE A 22 8.43 -11.45 6.57
CA PHE A 22 7.95 -10.88 5.31
C PHE A 22 8.87 -11.29 4.15
N ILE A 23 10.18 -11.11 4.30
CA ILE A 23 11.18 -11.47 3.28
C ILE A 23 11.11 -12.97 2.95
N ASP A 24 11.03 -13.84 3.97
CA ASP A 24 10.83 -15.27 3.74
C ASP A 24 9.58 -15.54 2.89
N ARG A 25 8.46 -14.87 3.20
CA ARG A 25 7.19 -15.04 2.47
C ARG A 25 7.32 -14.61 1.01
N ILE A 26 7.85 -13.41 0.75
CA ILE A 26 7.91 -12.85 -0.60
C ILE A 26 8.94 -13.53 -1.50
N LYS A 27 9.97 -14.18 -0.94
CA LYS A 27 10.92 -15.03 -1.69
C LYS A 27 10.34 -16.38 -2.07
N ASN A 28 9.27 -16.82 -1.42
CA ASN A 28 8.66 -18.13 -1.59
C ASN A 28 7.25 -18.05 -2.21
N LEU A 29 6.95 -17.01 -3.00
CA LEU A 29 5.74 -16.96 -3.81
C LEU A 29 5.83 -17.96 -4.96
N THR A 30 4.68 -18.49 -5.41
CA THR A 30 4.62 -19.53 -6.46
C THR A 30 4.65 -18.96 -7.87
N TYR A 31 4.40 -17.66 -8.03
CA TYR A 31 4.47 -17.00 -9.33
C TYR A 31 5.92 -16.87 -9.80
N GLU A 32 6.21 -17.30 -11.03
CA GLU A 32 7.60 -17.40 -11.52
C GLU A 32 8.14 -16.10 -12.14
N ASN A 33 7.26 -15.24 -12.70
CA ASN A 33 7.67 -14.05 -13.46
C ASN A 33 7.49 -12.78 -12.63
N TYR A 34 8.19 -12.70 -11.49
CA TYR A 34 8.19 -11.52 -10.64
C TYR A 34 9.58 -11.18 -10.12
N ASP A 35 9.78 -9.90 -9.85
CA ASP A 35 10.95 -9.38 -9.15
C ASP A 35 10.50 -8.66 -7.87
N ILE A 36 11.44 -8.48 -6.94
CA ILE A 36 11.20 -7.84 -5.64
C ILE A 36 12.05 -6.58 -5.54
N LEU A 37 11.42 -5.47 -5.16
CA LEU A 37 12.06 -4.19 -4.87
C LEU A 37 11.54 -3.64 -3.54
N LEU A 38 12.40 -3.58 -2.53
CA LEU A 38 12.11 -2.88 -1.30
C LEU A 38 12.72 -1.47 -1.35
N VAL A 39 11.99 -0.48 -0.85
CA VAL A 39 12.43 0.92 -0.85
C VAL A 39 12.47 1.40 0.60
N ASP A 40 13.68 1.47 1.16
CA ASP A 40 13.89 1.88 2.54
C ASP A 40 13.92 3.40 2.68
N ASN A 41 13.07 3.91 3.57
CA ASN A 41 12.98 5.33 3.92
C ASN A 41 13.28 5.59 5.42
N SER A 42 14.06 4.71 6.05
CA SER A 42 14.57 4.87 7.43
C SER A 42 15.53 6.05 7.54
N LYS A 43 15.80 6.49 8.78
CA LYS A 43 16.73 7.59 9.03
C LYS A 43 18.19 7.20 8.77
N THR A 44 18.59 5.99 9.15
CA THR A 44 19.94 5.46 8.95
C THR A 44 19.98 4.41 7.85
N ASN A 45 21.18 3.95 7.46
CA ASN A 45 21.37 2.91 6.44
C ASN A 45 21.28 1.48 7.01
N ASP A 46 21.19 1.31 8.33
CA ASP A 46 21.31 0.00 8.98
C ASP A 46 20.22 -0.97 8.55
N PHE A 47 18.99 -0.46 8.45
CA PHE A 47 17.86 -1.29 8.02
C PHE A 47 17.98 -1.74 6.56
N ALA A 48 18.41 -0.86 5.67
CA ALA A 48 18.69 -1.23 4.28
C ALA A 48 19.84 -2.27 4.19
N LYS A 49 20.91 -2.11 4.99
CA LYS A 49 22.00 -3.10 5.07
C LYS A 49 21.50 -4.45 5.57
N LYS A 50 20.65 -4.47 6.61
CA LYS A 50 20.00 -5.70 7.08
C LYS A 50 19.20 -6.37 5.95
N ILE A 51 18.35 -5.65 5.25
CA ILE A 51 17.55 -6.19 4.12
C ILE A 51 18.46 -6.75 3.02
N LYS A 52 19.52 -6.01 2.66
CA LYS A 52 20.51 -6.45 1.67
C LYS A 52 21.19 -7.76 2.09
N SER A 53 21.54 -7.90 3.37
CA SER A 53 22.15 -9.15 3.91
C SER A 53 21.19 -10.35 3.86
N LEU A 54 19.87 -10.11 3.83
CA LEU A 54 18.85 -11.14 3.64
C LEU A 54 18.63 -11.50 2.16
N GLY A 55 19.43 -10.93 1.24
CA GLY A 55 19.44 -11.28 -0.17
C GLY A 55 18.28 -10.67 -0.98
N ILE A 56 17.80 -9.50 -0.56
CA ILE A 56 16.74 -8.76 -1.28
C ILE A 56 17.31 -7.48 -1.88
N ASN A 57 16.87 -7.15 -3.11
CA ASN A 57 17.14 -5.86 -3.72
C ASN A 57 16.42 -4.75 -2.93
N VAL A 58 17.20 -3.81 -2.40
CA VAL A 58 16.72 -2.68 -1.61
C VAL A 58 17.37 -1.38 -2.09
N VAL A 59 16.53 -0.37 -2.26
CA VAL A 59 16.96 0.99 -2.56
C VAL A 59 16.76 1.85 -1.32
N LYS A 60 17.80 2.58 -0.93
CA LYS A 60 17.74 3.54 0.18
C LYS A 60 17.41 4.91 -0.37
N LEU A 61 16.36 5.51 0.15
CA LEU A 61 16.00 6.90 -0.15
C LEU A 61 16.42 7.83 1.00
N LYS A 62 16.66 9.09 0.64
CA LYS A 62 16.93 10.13 1.62
C LYS A 62 15.76 10.28 2.59
N TRP A 63 16.08 10.31 3.87
CA TRP A 63 15.10 10.47 4.92
C TRP A 63 14.53 11.89 4.95
N ASP A 64 13.24 12.00 5.28
CA ASP A 64 12.52 13.25 5.54
C ASP A 64 11.73 13.11 6.84
N GLU A 65 11.53 14.17 7.59
CA GLU A 65 10.80 14.14 8.86
C GLU A 65 9.33 13.73 8.67
N ASN A 66 8.73 14.15 7.55
CA ASN A 66 7.34 13.89 7.26
C ASN A 66 7.14 12.47 6.70
N SER A 67 6.49 11.61 7.48
CA SER A 67 6.25 10.20 7.12
C SER A 67 5.38 10.03 5.87
N LYS A 68 4.38 10.89 5.66
CA LYS A 68 3.53 10.85 4.46
C LYS A 68 4.34 11.17 3.20
N LYS A 69 5.22 12.18 3.30
CA LYS A 69 6.13 12.53 2.23
C LYS A 69 7.08 11.39 1.90
N ARG A 70 7.70 10.74 2.91
CA ARG A 70 8.55 9.57 2.71
C ARG A 70 7.81 8.45 1.97
N LEU A 71 6.57 8.18 2.36
CA LEU A 71 5.77 7.11 1.77
C LEU A 71 5.45 7.40 0.29
N VAL A 72 4.99 8.62 -0.02
CA VAL A 72 4.71 9.05 -1.39
C VAL A 72 5.96 9.00 -2.27
N ILE A 73 7.10 9.45 -1.75
CA ILE A 73 8.38 9.40 -2.46
C ILE A 73 8.75 7.95 -2.78
N SER A 74 8.64 7.05 -1.79
CA SER A 74 8.93 5.62 -1.98
C SER A 74 7.99 4.96 -3.00
N ARG A 75 6.69 5.26 -2.93
CA ARG A 75 5.69 4.76 -3.89
C ARG A 75 5.97 5.25 -5.31
N ASN A 76 6.35 6.53 -5.46
CA ASN A 76 6.67 7.07 -6.78
C ASN A 76 7.97 6.50 -7.33
N TYR A 77 8.97 6.23 -6.49
CA TYR A 77 10.17 5.52 -6.92
C TYR A 77 9.83 4.13 -7.48
N ILE A 78 9.02 3.35 -6.77
CA ILE A 78 8.58 2.02 -7.22
C ILE A 78 7.78 2.14 -8.53
N ARG A 79 6.85 3.11 -8.61
CA ARG A 79 6.06 3.39 -9.81
C ARG A 79 6.96 3.65 -11.02
N ASP A 80 7.89 4.57 -10.88
CA ASP A 80 8.79 4.97 -11.96
C ASP A 80 9.67 3.77 -12.38
N TYR A 81 10.15 2.97 -11.41
CA TYR A 81 10.88 1.73 -11.67
C TYR A 81 10.05 0.70 -12.46
N VAL A 82 8.76 0.52 -12.15
CA VAL A 82 7.84 -0.34 -12.92
C VAL A 82 7.77 0.10 -14.38
N LEU A 83 7.57 1.39 -14.60
CA LEU A 83 7.38 1.96 -15.95
C LEU A 83 8.66 1.91 -16.78
N GLU A 84 9.82 2.18 -16.18
CA GLU A 84 11.12 2.23 -16.85
C GLU A 84 11.67 0.83 -17.17
N ASN A 85 11.32 -0.20 -16.39
CA ASN A 85 11.88 -1.56 -16.52
C ASN A 85 10.90 -2.58 -17.14
N GLY A 86 9.82 -2.10 -17.76
CA GLY A 86 8.93 -2.93 -18.58
C GLY A 86 8.13 -3.97 -17.81
N TYR A 87 7.74 -3.67 -16.56
CA TYR A 87 6.80 -4.51 -15.82
C TYR A 87 5.36 -4.25 -16.29
N ASP A 88 4.55 -5.30 -16.33
CA ASP A 88 3.14 -5.23 -16.67
C ASP A 88 2.30 -4.80 -15.48
N TYR A 89 2.72 -5.23 -14.28
CA TYR A 89 2.01 -4.94 -13.02
C TYR A 89 2.95 -4.53 -11.91
N PHE A 90 2.48 -3.62 -11.08
CA PHE A 90 2.97 -3.35 -9.74
C PHE A 90 2.15 -4.15 -8.73
N PHE A 91 2.77 -5.04 -7.99
CA PHE A 91 2.16 -5.65 -6.81
C PHE A 91 2.61 -4.88 -5.57
N SER A 92 1.72 -4.01 -5.07
CA SER A 92 1.90 -3.31 -3.80
C SER A 92 1.61 -4.27 -2.66
N LEU A 93 2.61 -4.51 -1.82
CA LEU A 93 2.47 -5.35 -0.63
C LEU A 93 3.16 -4.67 0.55
N GLU A 94 2.44 -4.40 1.63
CA GLU A 94 3.02 -3.85 2.86
C GLU A 94 3.75 -4.92 3.66
N CYS A 95 4.88 -4.56 4.29
CA CYS A 95 5.79 -5.53 4.91
C CYS A 95 5.28 -6.16 6.20
N ASP A 96 4.16 -5.71 6.74
CA ASP A 96 3.44 -6.33 7.87
C ASP A 96 2.25 -7.21 7.45
N LEU A 97 2.13 -7.47 6.15
CA LEU A 97 1.16 -8.40 5.59
C LEU A 97 1.86 -9.70 5.13
N VAL A 98 1.26 -10.84 5.45
CA VAL A 98 1.80 -12.15 5.05
C VAL A 98 0.77 -12.89 4.20
N PRO A 99 0.74 -12.63 2.87
CA PRO A 99 -0.25 -13.22 1.97
C PRO A 99 -0.01 -14.73 1.74
N PRO A 100 -0.98 -15.47 1.19
CA PRO A 100 -0.74 -16.83 0.69
C PRO A 100 0.32 -16.81 -0.43
N ARG A 101 1.00 -17.95 -0.64
CA ARG A 101 2.10 -18.02 -1.63
C ARG A 101 1.63 -17.80 -3.07
N ASP A 102 0.40 -18.15 -3.38
CA ASP A 102 -0.24 -18.02 -4.70
C ASP A 102 -1.01 -16.70 -4.88
N ILE A 103 -0.66 -15.68 -4.12
CA ILE A 103 -1.39 -14.40 -4.12
C ILE A 103 -1.37 -13.70 -5.49
N ILE A 104 -0.23 -13.71 -6.19
CA ILE A 104 -0.09 -13.04 -7.49
C ILE A 104 -0.99 -13.72 -8.52
N GLU A 105 -0.98 -15.06 -8.57
CA GLU A 105 -1.83 -15.85 -9.46
C GLU A 105 -3.32 -15.58 -9.19
N LYS A 106 -3.72 -15.56 -7.94
CA LYS A 106 -5.10 -15.28 -7.53
C LYS A 106 -5.57 -13.90 -7.99
N LEU A 107 -4.74 -12.88 -7.77
CA LEU A 107 -5.08 -11.51 -8.19
C LEU A 107 -5.12 -11.38 -9.72
N LEU A 108 -4.14 -11.93 -10.43
CA LEU A 108 -4.10 -11.92 -11.90
C LEU A 108 -5.26 -12.68 -12.56
N ALA A 109 -5.76 -13.75 -11.91
CA ALA A 109 -6.88 -14.55 -12.42
C ALA A 109 -8.16 -13.72 -12.63
N HIS A 110 -8.33 -12.63 -11.88
CA HIS A 110 -9.47 -11.71 -12.04
C HIS A 110 -9.42 -10.85 -13.30
N LYS A 111 -8.27 -10.76 -13.97
CA LYS A 111 -8.07 -9.96 -15.20
C LYS A 111 -8.52 -8.49 -15.04
N LYS A 112 -8.31 -7.93 -13.85
CA LYS A 112 -8.63 -6.53 -13.53
C LYS A 112 -7.36 -5.69 -13.50
N LYS A 113 -7.49 -4.39 -13.86
CA LYS A 113 -6.35 -3.46 -13.84
C LYS A 113 -5.96 -3.03 -12.42
N VAL A 114 -6.93 -2.99 -11.50
CA VAL A 114 -6.70 -2.72 -10.08
C VAL A 114 -7.52 -3.71 -9.27
N VAL A 115 -6.85 -4.62 -8.57
CA VAL A 115 -7.51 -5.61 -7.70
C VAL A 115 -6.60 -5.97 -6.53
N GLY A 116 -7.20 -6.11 -5.34
CA GLY A 116 -6.47 -6.48 -4.12
C GLY A 116 -7.17 -7.53 -3.29
N GLY A 117 -6.47 -8.04 -2.30
CA GLY A 117 -7.05 -8.70 -1.15
C GLY A 117 -7.49 -7.66 -0.12
N TRP A 118 -7.91 -8.11 1.05
CA TRP A 118 -8.28 -7.23 2.14
C TRP A 118 -7.72 -7.73 3.48
N TYR A 119 -7.65 -6.85 4.45
CA TYR A 119 -7.15 -7.15 5.79
C TYR A 119 -7.85 -6.26 6.80
N TYR A 120 -7.78 -6.65 8.06
CA TYR A 120 -8.26 -5.82 9.15
C TYR A 120 -7.23 -4.75 9.52
N ILE A 121 -7.71 -3.53 9.75
CA ILE A 121 -6.96 -2.47 10.41
C ILE A 121 -7.57 -2.20 11.78
N CYS A 122 -6.70 -2.00 12.77
CA CYS A 122 -7.12 -1.53 14.07
C CYS A 122 -7.25 0.00 14.01
N ALA A 123 -8.48 0.49 14.02
CA ALA A 123 -8.79 1.91 14.17
C ALA A 123 -9.57 2.05 15.48
N ILE A 124 -8.84 2.25 16.59
CA ILE A 124 -9.43 2.28 17.92
C ILE A 124 -10.64 3.24 17.96
N PRO A 125 -11.78 2.81 18.52
CA PRO A 125 -11.99 1.55 19.26
C PRO A 125 -12.41 0.35 18.40
N TYR A 126 -12.35 0.44 17.07
CA TYR A 126 -12.90 -0.57 16.17
C TYR A 126 -11.83 -1.27 15.32
N ILE A 127 -12.03 -2.57 15.10
CA ILE A 127 -11.34 -3.33 14.06
C ILE A 127 -12.22 -3.28 12.82
N ARG A 128 -11.65 -2.89 11.66
CA ARG A 128 -12.40 -2.78 10.40
C ARG A 128 -11.59 -3.32 9.22
N PRO A 129 -12.23 -3.79 8.13
CA PRO A 129 -11.53 -4.09 6.88
C PRO A 129 -10.98 -2.81 6.23
N CYS A 130 -9.83 -2.95 5.58
CA CYS A 130 -9.22 -1.87 4.82
C CYS A 130 -9.84 -1.77 3.41
N LEU A 131 -11.09 -1.37 3.33
CA LEU A 131 -11.80 -1.08 2.07
C LEU A 131 -12.99 -0.16 2.29
N ALA A 132 -13.45 0.55 1.25
CA ALA A 132 -14.65 1.38 1.29
C ALA A 132 -15.46 1.25 -0.01
N ARG A 133 -16.78 1.25 0.11
CA ARG A 133 -17.72 1.27 -1.01
C ARG A 133 -18.28 2.63 -1.32
N GLU A 134 -18.34 3.50 -0.34
CA GLU A 134 -18.93 4.83 -0.43
C GLU A 134 -18.05 5.83 0.32
N TRP A 135 -17.91 7.04 -0.24
CA TRP A 135 -17.27 8.16 0.45
C TRP A 135 -18.29 8.80 1.38
N THR A 136 -17.94 8.93 2.64
CA THR A 136 -18.75 9.70 3.58
C THR A 136 -18.19 11.12 3.71
N LEU A 137 -18.97 12.11 3.31
CA LEU A 137 -18.57 13.53 3.28
C LEU A 137 -18.23 14.10 4.67
N VAL A 138 -18.78 13.54 5.74
CA VAL A 138 -18.72 14.18 7.07
C VAL A 138 -17.38 13.95 7.78
N ASN A 139 -16.67 12.84 7.55
CA ASN A 139 -15.38 12.55 8.21
C ASN A 139 -14.42 11.70 7.40
N MET A 140 -14.71 11.38 6.12
CA MET A 140 -14.02 10.30 5.38
C MET A 140 -13.89 9.00 6.22
N GLN A 141 -14.79 8.85 7.20
CA GLN A 141 -14.89 7.63 7.98
C GLN A 141 -15.59 6.61 7.11
N PHE A 142 -14.90 5.52 6.88
CA PHE A 142 -15.45 4.40 6.17
C PHE A 142 -16.72 3.95 6.91
N ALA A 143 -17.88 4.17 6.30
CA ALA A 143 -19.13 3.71 6.87
C ALA A 143 -19.12 2.18 6.90
N PHE A 144 -18.90 1.65 8.08
CA PHE A 144 -18.98 0.24 8.35
C PHE A 144 -20.43 -0.10 8.59
N LYS A 145 -21.05 -0.71 7.59
CA LYS A 145 -22.39 -1.29 7.76
C LYS A 145 -22.23 -2.80 7.82
N GLU A 146 -22.97 -3.43 8.70
CA GLU A 146 -23.12 -4.88 8.80
C GLU A 146 -23.42 -5.52 7.42
N GLU A 147 -24.19 -4.81 6.59
CA GLU A 147 -24.48 -5.10 5.18
C GLU A 147 -23.23 -5.29 4.31
N LEU A 148 -22.07 -4.68 4.66
CA LEU A 148 -20.84 -4.88 3.90
C LEU A 148 -20.31 -6.30 4.04
N PHE A 149 -20.28 -6.84 5.27
CA PHE A 149 -19.84 -8.22 5.50
C PHE A 149 -20.78 -9.23 4.86
N GLU A 150 -22.09 -9.02 4.93
CA GLU A 150 -23.05 -9.88 4.25
C GLU A 150 -22.85 -9.88 2.74
N LYS A 151 -22.53 -8.71 2.16
CA LYS A 151 -22.23 -8.59 0.74
C LYS A 151 -20.89 -9.23 0.38
N MET A 152 -19.87 -9.05 1.21
CA MET A 152 -18.57 -9.70 1.04
C MET A 152 -18.71 -11.22 1.04
N ALA A 153 -19.51 -11.77 1.95
CA ALA A 153 -19.78 -13.20 2.03
C ALA A 153 -20.50 -13.79 0.80
N LYS A 154 -21.21 -12.95 0.05
CA LYS A 154 -21.99 -13.37 -1.13
C LYS A 154 -21.30 -13.06 -2.48
N THR A 155 -20.18 -12.33 -2.47
CA THR A 155 -19.58 -11.78 -3.70
C THR A 155 -18.08 -12.01 -3.68
N LYS A 156 -17.58 -12.96 -4.46
CA LYS A 156 -16.14 -13.28 -4.53
C LYS A 156 -15.28 -12.10 -5.01
N LEU A 157 -15.75 -11.32 -5.98
CA LEU A 157 -15.05 -10.15 -6.52
C LEU A 157 -15.96 -8.94 -6.41
N MET A 158 -15.61 -8.03 -5.52
CA MET A 158 -16.43 -6.86 -5.23
C MET A 158 -15.82 -5.58 -5.80
N LYS A 159 -16.62 -4.80 -6.54
CA LYS A 159 -16.24 -3.43 -6.93
C LYS A 159 -16.32 -2.51 -5.70
N VAL A 160 -15.28 -1.72 -5.48
CA VAL A 160 -15.13 -0.81 -4.35
C VAL A 160 -14.68 0.57 -4.82
N LEU A 161 -14.86 1.60 -4.02
CA LEU A 161 -14.26 2.92 -4.27
C LEU A 161 -12.81 2.98 -3.77
N GLN A 162 -12.55 2.35 -2.64
CA GLN A 162 -11.21 2.23 -2.08
C GLN A 162 -10.94 0.78 -1.71
N GLY A 163 -9.87 0.21 -2.22
CA GLY A 163 -9.32 -1.07 -1.82
C GLY A 163 -8.23 -0.91 -0.76
N SER A 164 -7.59 -2.02 -0.42
CA SER A 164 -6.42 -2.01 0.45
C SER A 164 -5.13 -1.89 -0.38
N PHE A 165 -4.37 -0.83 -0.17
CA PHE A 165 -3.10 -0.63 -0.88
C PHE A 165 -1.98 -1.55 -0.39
N GLY A 166 -2.14 -2.10 0.80
CA GLY A 166 -1.19 -3.03 1.40
C GLY A 166 -1.13 -4.41 0.72
N CYS A 167 -2.14 -4.78 -0.07
CA CYS A 167 -2.12 -5.98 -0.91
C CYS A 167 -2.95 -5.75 -2.17
N CYS A 168 -2.35 -5.15 -3.19
CA CYS A 168 -3.05 -4.73 -4.40
C CYS A 168 -2.14 -4.88 -5.62
N ILE A 169 -2.68 -5.45 -6.72
CA ILE A 169 -2.00 -5.46 -8.00
C ILE A 169 -2.56 -4.35 -8.89
N ILE A 170 -1.67 -3.59 -9.55
CA ILE A 170 -2.01 -2.42 -10.36
C ILE A 170 -1.33 -2.57 -11.71
N HIS A 171 -2.13 -2.58 -12.78
CA HIS A 171 -1.62 -2.64 -14.15
C HIS A 171 -0.87 -1.34 -14.51
N ARG A 172 0.20 -1.46 -15.32
CA ARG A 172 1.04 -0.33 -15.74
C ARG A 172 0.25 0.85 -16.36
N ASP A 173 -0.78 0.59 -17.16
CA ASP A 173 -1.60 1.65 -17.77
C ASP A 173 -2.22 2.59 -16.73
N ILE A 174 -2.46 2.12 -15.51
CA ILE A 174 -2.98 2.94 -14.42
C ILE A 174 -1.86 3.78 -13.83
N LEU A 175 -0.67 3.21 -13.68
CA LEU A 175 0.51 3.92 -13.20
C LEU A 175 1.00 4.99 -14.18
N GLU A 176 0.79 4.81 -15.48
CA GLU A 176 1.06 5.85 -16.49
C GLU A 176 0.15 7.07 -16.30
N GLN A 177 -1.09 6.86 -15.84
CA GLN A 177 -2.11 7.89 -15.67
C GLN A 177 -2.15 8.54 -14.28
N ILE A 178 -1.64 7.83 -13.24
CA ILE A 178 -1.73 8.26 -11.85
C ILE A 178 -0.34 8.22 -11.22
N ARG A 179 0.05 9.36 -10.63
CA ARG A 179 1.22 9.49 -9.76
C ARG A 179 0.75 9.56 -8.32
N PHE A 180 1.48 8.93 -7.40
CA PHE A 180 1.15 8.99 -5.98
C PHE A 180 1.37 10.38 -5.43
N LYS A 181 0.44 10.84 -4.60
CA LYS A 181 0.46 12.17 -3.98
C LYS A 181 -0.11 12.11 -2.56
N THR A 182 0.19 13.12 -1.79
CA THR A 182 -0.46 13.38 -0.50
C THR A 182 -0.52 14.88 -0.26
N TYR A 183 -1.39 15.26 0.64
CA TYR A 183 -1.46 16.62 1.16
C TYR A 183 -1.05 16.56 2.64
N ILE A 184 0.08 17.18 2.98
CA ILE A 184 0.67 17.10 4.33
C ILE A 184 -0.33 17.55 5.40
N THR A 185 -1.14 18.54 5.07
CA THR A 185 -2.16 19.12 5.95
C THR A 185 -3.44 18.29 6.08
N MET A 186 -3.61 17.26 5.23
CA MET A 186 -4.77 16.38 5.27
C MET A 186 -4.47 15.10 6.05
N PRO A 187 -5.43 14.54 6.80
CA PRO A 187 -5.20 13.33 7.61
C PRO A 187 -5.02 12.06 6.77
N HIS A 188 -5.38 12.11 5.47
CA HIS A 188 -5.44 10.93 4.62
C HIS A 188 -4.09 10.54 4.03
N PRO A 189 -3.76 9.23 4.01
CA PRO A 189 -2.56 8.70 3.37
C PRO A 189 -2.67 8.71 1.82
N GLU A 190 -1.60 8.37 1.15
CA GLU A 190 -1.47 8.40 -0.32
C GLU A 190 -2.41 7.45 -1.06
N ASP A 191 -2.81 6.35 -0.43
CA ASP A 191 -3.74 5.37 -1.00
C ASP A 191 -5.13 5.97 -1.22
N THR A 192 -5.63 6.77 -0.28
CA THR A 192 -6.90 7.48 -0.43
C THR A 192 -6.90 8.38 -1.67
N TRP A 193 -5.81 9.11 -1.90
CA TRP A 193 -5.69 9.99 -3.06
C TRP A 193 -5.56 9.21 -4.36
N PHE A 194 -4.88 8.07 -4.36
CA PHE A 194 -4.81 7.17 -5.51
C PHE A 194 -6.20 6.67 -5.91
N TYR A 195 -7.01 6.21 -4.95
CA TYR A 195 -8.35 5.71 -5.24
C TYR A 195 -9.33 6.82 -5.66
N LEU A 196 -9.21 8.02 -5.09
CA LEU A 196 -9.95 9.19 -5.57
C LEU A 196 -9.60 9.55 -7.02
N ASP A 197 -8.33 9.44 -7.41
CA ASP A 197 -7.93 9.65 -8.80
C ASP A 197 -8.43 8.53 -9.72
N CYS A 198 -8.48 7.28 -9.25
CA CYS A 198 -9.12 6.18 -9.97
C CYS A 198 -10.60 6.50 -10.25
N GLU A 199 -11.35 6.93 -9.22
CA GLU A 199 -12.76 7.30 -9.36
C GLU A 199 -12.96 8.44 -10.38
N LYS A 200 -12.19 9.54 -10.25
CA LYS A 200 -12.24 10.68 -11.16
C LYS A 200 -11.97 10.31 -12.63
N LYS A 201 -11.16 9.28 -12.85
CA LYS A 201 -10.80 8.77 -14.19
C LYS A 201 -11.69 7.62 -14.67
N GLY A 202 -12.70 7.22 -13.90
CA GLY A 202 -13.56 6.09 -14.23
C GLY A 202 -12.85 4.73 -14.17
N ILE A 203 -11.73 4.63 -13.46
CA ILE A 203 -10.97 3.38 -13.28
C ILE A 203 -11.65 2.55 -12.21
N GLU A 204 -12.02 1.33 -12.56
CA GLU A 204 -12.66 0.41 -11.64
C GLU A 204 -11.64 -0.27 -10.71
N VAL A 205 -11.95 -0.29 -9.43
CA VAL A 205 -11.19 -0.94 -8.37
C VAL A 205 -11.97 -2.12 -7.82
N TYR A 206 -11.27 -3.24 -7.59
CA TYR A 206 -11.88 -4.48 -7.12
C TYR A 206 -11.14 -5.04 -5.90
N VAL A 207 -11.88 -5.79 -5.09
CA VAL A 207 -11.35 -6.58 -3.97
C VAL A 207 -11.85 -8.02 -4.10
N ASP A 208 -10.93 -8.97 -4.01
CA ASP A 208 -11.27 -10.39 -3.83
C ASP A 208 -11.61 -10.63 -2.36
N THR A 209 -12.87 -10.89 -2.07
CA THR A 209 -13.38 -11.02 -0.70
C THR A 209 -13.00 -12.34 -0.04
N ASP A 210 -12.55 -13.33 -0.82
CA ASP A 210 -12.00 -14.59 -0.30
C ASP A 210 -10.52 -14.43 0.14
N LEU A 211 -9.86 -13.34 -0.25
CA LEU A 211 -8.46 -13.07 0.09
C LEU A 211 -8.33 -12.18 1.32
N LEU A 212 -8.63 -12.74 2.49
CA LEU A 212 -8.27 -12.14 3.78
C LEU A 212 -6.78 -12.36 4.05
N ILE A 213 -6.01 -11.27 4.17
CA ILE A 213 -4.56 -11.29 4.38
C ILE A 213 -4.24 -11.08 5.86
N PRO A 214 -3.47 -11.97 6.52
CA PRO A 214 -3.00 -11.76 7.88
C PRO A 214 -2.17 -10.48 8.01
N HIS A 215 -2.54 -9.62 8.94
CA HIS A 215 -1.90 -8.33 9.22
C HIS A 215 -1.27 -8.34 10.61
N PHE A 216 0.04 -8.08 10.68
CA PHE A 216 0.84 -8.11 11.89
C PHE A 216 1.16 -6.68 12.33
N GLN A 217 0.20 -6.02 12.97
CA GLN A 217 0.41 -4.67 13.52
C GLN A 217 1.17 -4.74 14.84
N ASP A 218 2.14 -3.82 15.03
CA ASP A 218 2.73 -3.60 16.35
C ASP A 218 1.72 -2.84 17.23
N TYR A 219 1.35 -3.41 18.37
CA TYR A 219 0.31 -2.89 19.27
C TYR A 219 0.69 -1.62 20.05
N LYS A 220 1.77 -0.92 19.72
CA LYS A 220 2.06 0.42 20.27
C LYS A 220 1.07 1.53 19.85
N TRP A 221 -0.04 1.14 19.27
CA TRP A 221 -1.12 2.04 18.85
C TRP A 221 -1.78 2.81 20.00
N ASP A 222 -1.76 2.29 21.24
CA ASP A 222 -2.37 2.94 22.40
C ASP A 222 -1.78 4.33 22.72
N GLU A 223 -0.53 4.59 22.35
CA GLU A 223 0.11 5.89 22.55
C GLU A 223 -0.22 6.90 21.44
N LEU A 224 -0.45 6.45 20.22
CA LEU A 224 -0.74 7.32 19.08
C LEU A 224 -2.16 7.90 19.12
N VAL A 225 -3.12 7.14 19.64
CA VAL A 225 -4.53 7.58 19.75
C VAL A 225 -4.70 8.67 20.81
N LYS A 226 -3.89 8.68 21.86
CA LYS A 226 -3.93 9.73 22.89
C LYS A 226 -3.43 11.11 22.41
N LYS A 227 -2.72 11.19 21.28
CA LYS A 227 -2.08 12.42 20.78
C LYS A 227 -2.88 13.20 19.72
N ASN A 228 -3.89 12.61 19.09
CA ASN A 228 -4.62 13.29 17.99
C ASN A 228 -5.95 13.86 18.46
N LYS A 229 -5.97 15.11 18.88
CA LYS A 229 -7.20 15.92 19.04
C LYS A 229 -7.67 16.42 17.66
N ILE A 230 -8.94 16.19 17.39
CA ILE A 230 -9.62 16.39 16.08
C ILE A 230 -9.93 17.88 15.76
N GLU A 231 -9.46 18.85 16.56
CA GLU A 231 -9.99 20.22 16.53
C GLU A 231 -9.41 21.15 15.44
N ASP A 232 -8.32 20.77 14.72
CA ASP A 232 -7.61 21.72 13.85
C ASP A 232 -7.94 21.64 12.34
N LEU A 233 -9.00 20.95 11.93
CA LEU A 233 -9.24 20.61 10.52
C LEU A 233 -10.07 21.62 9.71
N LYS A 234 -10.46 22.76 10.25
CA LYS A 234 -11.47 23.63 9.62
C LYS A 234 -10.97 24.72 8.67
N GLN A 235 -9.67 24.97 8.54
CA GLN A 235 -9.17 26.10 7.71
C GLN A 235 -7.89 25.78 6.94
N MET A 236 -7.95 24.99 5.86
CA MET A 236 -6.76 24.85 5.00
C MET A 236 -7.08 24.88 3.51
N LYS A 237 -6.48 25.84 2.80
CA LYS A 237 -6.33 25.81 1.35
C LYS A 237 -5.25 24.79 1.00
N HIS A 238 -5.55 23.82 0.13
CA HIS A 238 -4.65 22.74 -0.22
C HIS A 238 -3.90 23.07 -1.50
N LYS A 239 -2.57 23.01 -1.43
CA LYS A 239 -1.67 22.99 -2.58
C LYS A 239 -1.15 21.56 -2.71
N GLU A 240 -1.16 21.03 -3.91
CA GLU A 240 -0.56 19.73 -4.21
C GLU A 240 0.96 19.86 -4.08
N ASP A 241 1.58 18.99 -3.28
CA ASP A 241 3.01 19.00 -3.06
C ASP A 241 3.68 18.01 -4.01
N GLU A 242 4.58 18.51 -4.88
CA GLU A 242 5.47 17.66 -5.69
C GLU A 242 6.71 17.29 -4.88
N PHE A 243 6.99 15.99 -4.80
CA PHE A 243 8.16 15.47 -4.08
C PHE A 243 9.09 14.74 -5.04
N LYS A 244 10.39 15.05 -4.95
CA LYS A 244 11.45 14.32 -5.64
C LYS A 244 12.09 13.33 -4.68
N TYR A 245 12.50 12.17 -5.19
CA TYR A 245 13.27 11.20 -4.42
C TYR A 245 14.77 11.35 -4.69
N GLU A 246 15.57 10.99 -3.70
CA GLU A 246 17.02 10.95 -3.77
C GLU A 246 17.49 9.60 -3.20
N VAL A 247 18.19 8.83 -4.03
CA VAL A 247 18.75 7.53 -3.64
C VAL A 247 20.03 7.75 -2.85
N VAL A 248 20.23 6.98 -1.80
CA VAL A 248 21.42 7.02 -0.94
C VAL A 248 22.21 5.72 -1.11
N ASP A 249 23.53 5.84 -1.26
CA ASP A 249 24.43 4.68 -1.26
C ASP A 249 24.48 4.04 0.13
N ILE A 250 24.38 2.71 0.16
CA ILE A 250 24.38 1.89 1.38
C ILE A 250 25.61 0.99 1.52
N ASN A 251 26.64 1.21 0.65
CA ASN A 251 27.88 0.45 0.72
C ASN A 251 28.66 0.68 2.02
#